data_a27a572fafe8f580e97f3f22cc4cdb65
#
_entry.id   a27a572fafe8f580e97f3f22cc4cdb65
#
_cell.length_a   1.000
_cell.length_b   1.000
_cell.length_c   1.000
_cell.angle_alpha   90.00
_cell.angle_beta   90.00
_cell.angle_gamma   90.00
#
_symmetry.space_group_name_H-M   'P 1'
#
loop_
_entity.id
_entity.type
_entity.pdbx_description
1 polymer ?
#
loop_
_entity_poly.entity_id
_entity_poly.type
_entity_poly.pdbx_seq_one_letter_code
_entity_poly.pdbx_strand_id
1 'polypeptide(L)'
;RGKAVLEPTLELAPEKLTFDPDDASANTVQVRSNTVWSAVASDEGLVFSPASGENDGAITVTAAPAGKTSVITVTAGEGEQTVTRQVEITCENEIPVPEETIYYDDFDQTPFSGWADASAAWQNPTGPGAAGVTYTSARTRINNDNFGSSGRYPGASGANYVRIWFDNGPYFIVNDIALTPDQVDLTLSLGASFTAADCLIELSGDGSYWQRIDYTGSRAYNIWERISVDFTLAVPVQRLFIRFTPQGSQSYGVNFDDLKLTTGPGGQTVDLDGGDYRFPEL
;
A
#
# COMPACT_ATOMS: atom_id res chain seq x y z
N ARG A 1 -66.06 8.93 -11.17
CA ARG A 1 -64.99 8.76 -12.19
C ARG A 1 -63.68 8.51 -11.43
N GLY A 2 -63.21 7.23 -11.42
CA GLY A 2 -61.95 6.89 -10.84
C GLY A 2 -60.82 7.64 -11.59
N LYS A 3 -59.91 8.28 -10.85
CA LYS A 3 -58.69 8.87 -11.40
C LYS A 3 -57.81 7.69 -11.91
N ALA A 4 -57.44 7.68 -13.18
CA ALA A 4 -56.53 6.67 -13.68
C ALA A 4 -55.24 6.80 -12.85
N VAL A 5 -54.87 5.74 -12.14
CA VAL A 5 -53.60 5.67 -11.42
C VAL A 5 -52.53 5.40 -12.51
N LEU A 6 -51.68 6.36 -12.73
CA LEU A 6 -50.53 6.19 -13.65
C LEU A 6 -49.56 5.16 -13.01
N GLU A 7 -49.26 4.11 -13.75
CA GLU A 7 -48.22 3.17 -13.30
C GLU A 7 -46.86 3.86 -13.27
N PRO A 8 -46.08 3.69 -12.20
CA PRO A 8 -44.76 4.28 -12.12
C PRO A 8 -43.80 3.65 -13.14
N THR A 9 -43.01 4.48 -13.78
CA THR A 9 -41.93 4.04 -14.68
C THR A 9 -40.57 4.49 -14.12
N LEU A 10 -39.55 3.67 -14.34
CA LEU A 10 -38.19 3.99 -13.92
C LEU A 10 -37.17 3.34 -14.86
N GLU A 11 -36.29 4.15 -15.42
CA GLU A 11 -35.10 3.72 -16.16
C GLU A 11 -33.89 4.43 -15.62
N LEU A 12 -32.72 3.73 -15.56
CA LEU A 12 -31.42 4.27 -15.17
C LEU A 12 -30.46 4.11 -16.34
N ALA A 13 -29.66 5.14 -16.61
CA ALA A 13 -28.62 5.09 -17.64
C ALA A 13 -27.39 5.89 -17.22
N PRO A 14 -26.21 5.25 -17.21
CA PRO A 14 -25.95 3.83 -17.48
C PRO A 14 -26.42 2.91 -16.31
N GLU A 15 -26.60 1.63 -16.57
CA GLU A 15 -26.87 0.62 -15.54
C GLU A 15 -25.59 0.17 -14.80
N LYS A 16 -24.41 0.46 -15.38
CA LYS A 16 -23.09 0.27 -14.80
C LYS A 16 -22.26 1.51 -15.05
N LEU A 17 -21.60 1.99 -14.00
CA LEU A 17 -20.76 3.17 -14.03
C LEU A 17 -19.42 2.86 -13.36
N THR A 18 -18.32 3.15 -14.05
CA THR A 18 -17.00 3.20 -13.43
C THR A 18 -16.78 4.60 -12.88
N PHE A 19 -16.60 4.68 -11.56
CA PHE A 19 -16.36 5.96 -10.88
C PHE A 19 -14.96 6.47 -11.20
N ASP A 20 -14.88 7.71 -11.67
CA ASP A 20 -13.64 8.43 -11.93
C ASP A 20 -13.57 9.65 -10.99
N PRO A 21 -12.67 9.70 -10.00
CA PRO A 21 -12.56 10.83 -9.08
C PRO A 21 -12.16 12.14 -9.78
N ASP A 22 -11.52 12.05 -10.94
CA ASP A 22 -11.02 13.19 -11.69
C ASP A 22 -12.01 13.75 -12.74
N ASP A 23 -13.08 12.99 -13.07
CA ASP A 23 -14.12 13.40 -14.01
C ASP A 23 -15.53 13.31 -13.43
N ALA A 24 -15.96 14.39 -12.80
CA ALA A 24 -17.31 14.46 -12.23
C ALA A 24 -18.44 14.30 -13.30
N SER A 25 -18.17 14.58 -14.57
CA SER A 25 -19.17 14.45 -15.64
C SER A 25 -19.40 13.00 -16.04
N ALA A 26 -18.38 12.15 -15.92
CA ALA A 26 -18.47 10.70 -16.14
C ALA A 26 -19.25 9.99 -15.03
N ASN A 27 -19.37 10.60 -13.83
CA ASN A 27 -19.96 10.00 -12.64
C ASN A 27 -21.46 10.26 -12.50
N THR A 28 -22.20 10.43 -13.60
CA THR A 28 -23.61 10.79 -13.58
C THR A 28 -24.49 9.67 -14.12
N VAL A 29 -25.51 9.31 -13.35
CA VAL A 29 -26.59 8.36 -13.72
C VAL A 29 -27.84 9.16 -14.03
N GLN A 30 -28.37 9.05 -15.25
CA GLN A 30 -29.64 9.64 -15.63
C GLN A 30 -30.80 8.81 -15.08
N VAL A 31 -31.73 9.47 -14.45
CA VAL A 31 -33.00 8.88 -13.95
C VAL A 31 -34.12 9.35 -14.85
N ARG A 32 -34.86 8.41 -15.47
CA ARG A 32 -36.08 8.70 -16.20
C ARG A 32 -37.28 8.10 -15.45
N SER A 33 -38.13 8.93 -14.98
CA SER A 33 -39.33 8.54 -14.20
C SER A 33 -40.51 9.44 -14.50
N ASN A 34 -41.69 8.93 -14.29
CA ASN A 34 -42.95 9.70 -14.39
C ASN A 34 -43.53 10.06 -13.01
N THR A 35 -42.77 9.86 -11.93
CA THR A 35 -43.23 10.08 -10.56
C THR A 35 -42.03 10.41 -9.63
N VAL A 36 -42.31 10.54 -8.34
CA VAL A 36 -41.28 10.71 -7.31
C VAL A 36 -40.41 9.46 -7.20
N TRP A 37 -39.14 9.63 -6.91
CA TRP A 37 -38.18 8.54 -6.70
C TRP A 37 -37.25 8.85 -5.55
N SER A 38 -36.70 7.78 -4.96
CA SER A 38 -35.64 7.83 -3.94
C SER A 38 -34.55 6.85 -4.26
N ALA A 39 -33.32 7.13 -3.79
CA ALA A 39 -32.13 6.33 -4.02
C ALA A 39 -31.42 6.02 -2.70
N VAL A 40 -30.89 4.80 -2.57
CA VAL A 40 -30.17 4.31 -1.39
C VAL A 40 -28.90 3.61 -1.84
N ALA A 41 -27.75 3.87 -1.14
CA ALA A 41 -26.50 3.17 -1.34
C ALA A 41 -26.47 1.82 -0.63
N SER A 42 -25.74 0.86 -1.19
CA SER A 42 -25.44 -0.42 -0.53
C SER A 42 -24.32 -0.30 0.53
N ASP A 43 -23.47 0.70 0.41
CA ASP A 43 -22.28 0.91 1.25
C ASP A 43 -22.20 2.35 1.78
N GLU A 44 -21.72 2.54 3.00
CA GLU A 44 -21.56 3.86 3.61
C GLU A 44 -20.56 4.75 2.87
N GLY A 45 -19.54 4.14 2.22
CA GLY A 45 -18.54 4.87 1.43
C GLY A 45 -19.01 5.32 0.04
N LEU A 46 -20.20 4.88 -0.42
CA LEU A 46 -20.79 5.33 -1.68
C LEU A 46 -21.60 6.61 -1.44
N VAL A 47 -21.05 7.74 -1.88
CA VAL A 47 -21.67 9.06 -1.70
C VAL A 47 -22.20 9.58 -3.02
N PHE A 48 -23.46 10.01 -3.05
CA PHE A 48 -24.10 10.55 -4.24
C PHE A 48 -25.17 11.61 -3.89
N SER A 49 -25.55 12.40 -4.86
CA SER A 49 -26.57 13.44 -4.71
C SER A 49 -27.26 13.70 -6.05
N PRO A 50 -28.58 13.99 -6.07
CA PRO A 50 -29.54 13.93 -4.94
C PRO A 50 -29.95 12.50 -4.59
N ALA A 51 -30.38 12.28 -3.36
CA ALA A 51 -30.92 10.99 -2.90
C ALA A 51 -32.44 10.82 -3.19
N SER A 52 -33.09 11.79 -3.80
CA SER A 52 -34.51 11.75 -4.22
C SER A 52 -34.77 12.81 -5.28
N GLY A 53 -35.86 12.61 -6.05
CA GLY A 53 -36.30 13.56 -7.06
C GLY A 53 -37.75 13.28 -7.51
N GLU A 54 -38.19 14.06 -8.46
CA GLU A 54 -39.50 13.92 -9.09
C GLU A 54 -39.36 13.98 -10.61
N ASN A 55 -40.00 13.04 -11.33
CA ASN A 55 -39.84 12.90 -12.79
C ASN A 55 -38.41 12.61 -13.23
N ASP A 56 -38.03 13.04 -14.42
CA ASP A 56 -36.69 12.89 -14.93
C ASP A 56 -35.69 13.69 -14.10
N GLY A 57 -34.50 13.11 -13.87
CA GLY A 57 -33.43 13.73 -13.10
C GLY A 57 -32.06 13.08 -13.34
N ALA A 58 -31.11 13.39 -12.47
CA ALA A 58 -29.81 12.77 -12.49
C ALA A 58 -29.25 12.59 -11.09
N ILE A 59 -28.48 11.54 -10.87
CA ILE A 59 -27.74 11.24 -9.65
C ILE A 59 -26.26 11.37 -10.00
N THR A 60 -25.53 12.21 -9.27
CA THR A 60 -24.08 12.32 -9.42
C THR A 60 -23.39 11.62 -8.26
N VAL A 61 -22.52 10.65 -8.56
CA VAL A 61 -21.68 9.97 -7.58
C VAL A 61 -20.47 10.86 -7.30
N THR A 62 -20.19 11.13 -6.03
CA THR A 62 -19.08 11.99 -5.59
C THR A 62 -17.99 11.25 -4.82
N ALA A 63 -18.28 10.04 -4.34
CA ALA A 63 -17.29 9.11 -3.79
C ALA A 63 -17.78 7.67 -3.94
N ALA A 64 -16.87 6.75 -4.16
CA ALA A 64 -17.14 5.31 -4.20
C ALA A 64 -15.97 4.55 -3.52
N PRO A 65 -16.25 3.44 -2.79
CA PRO A 65 -15.20 2.65 -2.17
C PRO A 65 -14.25 2.06 -3.22
N ALA A 66 -12.97 2.28 -3.06
CA ALA A 66 -11.94 1.77 -3.95
C ALA A 66 -11.92 0.23 -4.00
N GLY A 67 -11.60 -0.33 -5.16
CA GLY A 67 -11.50 -1.78 -5.35
C GLY A 67 -12.79 -2.56 -5.17
N LYS A 68 -13.96 -1.88 -5.06
CA LYS A 68 -15.27 -2.50 -4.85
C LYS A 68 -16.27 -2.14 -5.94
N THR A 69 -17.27 -3.01 -6.08
CA THR A 69 -18.51 -2.69 -6.78
C THR A 69 -19.61 -2.47 -5.74
N SER A 70 -20.14 -1.27 -5.70
CA SER A 70 -21.25 -0.85 -4.85
C SER A 70 -22.51 -0.65 -5.70
N VAL A 71 -23.68 -0.59 -5.08
CA VAL A 71 -24.96 -0.49 -5.79
C VAL A 71 -25.76 0.70 -5.28
N ILE A 72 -26.29 1.51 -6.20
CA ILE A 72 -27.36 2.46 -5.91
C ILE A 72 -28.68 1.82 -6.30
N THR A 73 -29.56 1.66 -5.35
CA THR A 73 -30.94 1.18 -5.58
C THR A 73 -31.88 2.38 -5.63
N VAL A 74 -32.55 2.57 -6.78
CA VAL A 74 -33.54 3.64 -7.00
C VAL A 74 -34.89 3.04 -7.04
N THR A 75 -35.84 3.61 -6.28
CA THR A 75 -37.27 3.21 -6.24
C THR A 75 -38.14 4.38 -6.60
N ALA A 76 -38.99 4.21 -7.60
CA ALA A 76 -39.97 5.18 -8.04
C ALA A 76 -41.42 4.73 -7.71
N GLY A 77 -42.29 5.67 -7.35
CA GLY A 77 -43.68 5.42 -6.94
C GLY A 77 -43.87 5.49 -5.44
N GLU A 78 -45.13 5.30 -5.01
CA GLU A 78 -45.53 5.35 -3.59
C GLU A 78 -46.47 4.19 -3.24
N GLY A 79 -46.41 3.74 -1.97
CA GLY A 79 -47.29 2.70 -1.44
C GLY A 79 -47.06 1.34 -2.08
N GLU A 80 -48.15 0.70 -2.57
CA GLU A 80 -48.08 -0.64 -3.18
C GLU A 80 -47.63 -0.63 -4.65
N GLN A 81 -47.59 0.56 -5.28
CA GLN A 81 -47.17 0.72 -6.68
C GLN A 81 -45.81 1.35 -6.76
N THR A 82 -44.80 0.50 -6.76
CA THR A 82 -43.39 0.93 -6.90
C THR A 82 -42.65 0.12 -7.95
N VAL A 83 -41.69 0.74 -8.61
CA VAL A 83 -40.73 0.08 -9.49
C VAL A 83 -39.31 0.40 -8.99
N THR A 84 -38.44 -0.64 -8.94
CA THR A 84 -37.09 -0.51 -8.46
C THR A 84 -36.08 -0.87 -9.56
N ARG A 85 -34.99 -0.11 -9.66
CA ARG A 85 -33.84 -0.38 -10.54
C ARG A 85 -32.58 -0.19 -9.76
N GLN A 86 -31.49 -0.79 -10.26
CA GLN A 86 -30.18 -0.71 -9.65
C GLN A 86 -29.16 -0.25 -10.69
N VAL A 87 -28.17 0.50 -10.22
CA VAL A 87 -26.96 0.81 -10.99
C VAL A 87 -25.76 0.31 -10.19
N GLU A 88 -24.88 -0.42 -10.86
CA GLU A 88 -23.60 -0.88 -10.32
C GLU A 88 -22.58 0.24 -10.47
N ILE A 89 -21.94 0.62 -9.37
CA ILE A 89 -20.87 1.61 -9.32
C ILE A 89 -19.57 0.88 -8.99
N THR A 90 -18.64 0.81 -9.92
CA THR A 90 -17.31 0.21 -9.71
C THR A 90 -16.28 1.32 -9.62
N CYS A 91 -15.49 1.33 -8.55
CA CYS A 91 -14.29 2.17 -8.45
C CYS A 91 -13.07 1.27 -8.69
N GLU A 92 -12.49 1.34 -9.88
CA GLU A 92 -11.35 0.52 -10.28
C GLU A 92 -10.03 1.05 -9.72
N ASN A 93 -9.97 2.34 -9.43
CA ASN A 93 -8.79 2.98 -8.87
C ASN A 93 -8.92 3.06 -7.36
N GLU A 94 -8.00 2.40 -6.64
CA GLU A 94 -7.61 2.94 -5.35
C GLU A 94 -7.23 4.41 -5.59
N ILE A 95 -7.84 5.35 -4.83
CA ILE A 95 -7.32 6.72 -4.80
C ILE A 95 -5.86 6.55 -4.42
N PRO A 96 -4.87 6.94 -5.27
CA PRO A 96 -3.48 6.79 -4.91
C PRO A 96 -3.28 7.54 -3.60
N VAL A 97 -3.10 6.81 -2.49
CA VAL A 97 -2.64 7.44 -1.25
C VAL A 97 -1.33 8.09 -1.64
N PRO A 98 -1.17 9.42 -1.47
CA PRO A 98 0.07 10.08 -1.85
C PRO A 98 1.21 9.33 -1.18
N GLU A 99 2.12 8.76 -1.97
CA GLU A 99 3.26 8.02 -1.47
C GLU A 99 4.16 8.99 -0.70
N GLU A 100 4.10 8.96 0.63
CA GLU A 100 4.95 9.74 1.49
C GLU A 100 6.16 8.91 1.92
N THR A 101 7.36 9.40 1.64
CA THR A 101 8.59 8.73 2.08
C THR A 101 8.77 8.89 3.58
N ILE A 102 8.78 7.78 4.32
CA ILE A 102 9.03 7.72 5.75
C ILE A 102 10.53 7.53 6.01
N TYR A 103 11.16 6.65 5.28
CA TYR A 103 12.57 6.31 5.40
C TYR A 103 13.14 5.95 4.02
N TYR A 104 14.37 6.39 3.75
CA TYR A 104 15.14 6.03 2.55
C TYR A 104 16.63 6.06 2.83
N ASP A 105 17.36 5.04 2.39
CA ASP A 105 18.81 5.00 2.35
C ASP A 105 19.28 4.35 1.04
N ASP A 106 20.09 5.08 0.28
CA ASP A 106 20.75 4.64 -0.95
C ASP A 106 22.15 4.07 -0.69
N PHE A 107 22.61 4.09 0.56
CA PHE A 107 23.93 3.65 1.00
C PHE A 107 25.12 4.30 0.29
N ASP A 108 24.92 5.23 -0.63
CA ASP A 108 25.98 5.86 -1.43
C ASP A 108 26.89 6.78 -0.65
N GLN A 109 26.39 7.37 0.43
CA GLN A 109 27.19 8.23 1.32
C GLN A 109 27.96 7.43 2.37
N THR A 110 27.72 6.13 2.46
CA THR A 110 28.40 5.26 3.42
C THR A 110 29.82 4.98 2.94
N PRO A 111 30.86 5.24 3.76
CA PRO A 111 32.22 4.92 3.38
C PRO A 111 32.39 3.43 3.09
N PHE A 112 33.04 3.09 1.99
CA PHE A 112 33.41 1.70 1.71
C PHE A 112 34.28 1.20 2.85
N SER A 113 33.75 0.29 3.63
CA SER A 113 34.47 -0.38 4.69
C SER A 113 34.53 -1.86 4.37
N GLY A 114 35.68 -2.49 4.33
CA GLY A 114 35.77 -3.95 4.15
C GLY A 114 34.73 -4.75 4.95
N TRP A 115 35.01 -5.97 5.33
CA TRP A 115 34.13 -6.83 6.13
C TRP A 115 33.97 -6.27 7.57
N ALA A 116 33.17 -5.24 7.74
CA ALA A 116 32.84 -4.70 9.03
C ALA A 116 31.32 -4.84 9.25
N ASP A 117 30.93 -5.16 10.46
CA ASP A 117 29.54 -5.07 10.86
C ASP A 117 29.03 -3.63 10.68
N ALA A 118 27.74 -3.48 10.42
CA ALA A 118 27.15 -2.17 10.27
C ALA A 118 27.45 -1.29 11.49
N SER A 119 27.94 -0.11 11.24
CA SER A 119 28.36 0.83 12.27
C SER A 119 27.61 2.14 12.17
N ALA A 120 27.78 3.01 13.18
CA ALA A 120 27.25 4.37 13.15
C ALA A 120 27.71 5.18 11.91
N ALA A 121 28.82 4.80 11.27
CA ALA A 121 29.30 5.43 10.05
C ALA A 121 28.45 5.12 8.79
N TRP A 122 27.53 4.17 8.86
CA TRP A 122 26.62 3.82 7.75
C TRP A 122 25.33 4.66 7.74
N GLN A 123 25.19 5.59 8.65
CA GLN A 123 23.97 6.35 8.86
C GLN A 123 23.90 7.57 7.95
N ASN A 124 23.23 7.45 6.83
CA ASN A 124 22.80 8.59 6.02
C ASN A 124 21.36 8.45 5.53
N PRO A 125 20.44 7.83 6.30
CA PRO A 125 19.07 7.72 5.88
C PRO A 125 18.39 9.08 5.87
N THR A 126 17.40 9.23 5.00
CA THR A 126 16.57 10.42 4.84
C THR A 126 15.09 10.09 5.10
N GLY A 127 14.26 11.11 5.29
CA GLY A 127 12.84 10.97 5.58
C GLY A 127 12.50 11.28 7.04
N PRO A 128 11.20 11.57 7.35
CA PRO A 128 10.77 11.96 8.69
C PRO A 128 10.97 10.86 9.74
N GLY A 129 10.90 9.58 9.33
CA GLY A 129 11.13 8.44 10.21
C GLY A 129 12.61 8.08 10.44
N ALA A 130 13.53 8.77 9.77
CA ALA A 130 14.95 8.39 9.75
C ALA A 130 15.78 8.91 10.94
N ALA A 131 15.28 9.87 11.70
CA ALA A 131 16.07 10.63 12.70
C ALA A 131 16.69 9.77 13.82
N GLY A 132 16.10 8.62 14.16
CA GLY A 132 16.58 7.70 15.19
C GLY A 132 17.17 6.41 14.64
N VAL A 133 17.23 6.26 13.33
CA VAL A 133 17.63 5.01 12.68
C VAL A 133 19.10 4.68 12.98
N THR A 134 19.32 3.43 13.34
CA THR A 134 20.66 2.83 13.47
C THR A 134 20.68 1.50 12.74
N TYR A 135 21.87 1.00 12.45
CA TYR A 135 22.05 -0.31 11.81
C TYR A 135 22.77 -1.28 12.73
N THR A 136 22.31 -2.53 12.73
CA THR A 136 23.06 -3.63 13.32
C THR A 136 23.19 -4.76 12.32
N SER A 137 24.30 -5.43 12.30
CA SER A 137 24.51 -6.51 11.35
C SER A 137 25.55 -7.53 11.81
N ALA A 138 25.51 -8.69 11.16
CA ALA A 138 26.58 -9.67 11.19
C ALA A 138 26.90 -10.10 9.75
N ARG A 139 28.19 -10.22 9.43
CA ARG A 139 28.65 -10.67 8.10
C ARG A 139 28.12 -9.82 6.94
N THR A 140 27.99 -8.53 7.17
CA THR A 140 27.47 -7.54 6.22
C THR A 140 28.52 -6.50 5.89
N ARG A 141 28.51 -5.99 4.68
CA ARG A 141 29.36 -4.87 4.26
C ARG A 141 28.67 -3.99 3.23
N ILE A 142 29.13 -2.75 3.09
CA ILE A 142 28.89 -1.96 1.90
C ILE A 142 29.91 -2.39 0.82
N ASN A 143 29.43 -2.54 -0.38
CA ASN A 143 30.21 -2.95 -1.54
C ASN A 143 29.99 -1.96 -2.69
N ASN A 144 30.98 -1.81 -3.58
CA ASN A 144 30.91 -0.92 -4.76
C ASN A 144 31.63 -1.50 -5.96
N ASP A 145 31.60 -2.81 -6.11
CA ASP A 145 32.23 -3.51 -7.23
C ASP A 145 31.33 -3.54 -8.49
N ASN A 146 31.82 -4.16 -9.55
CA ASN A 146 31.13 -4.29 -10.82
C ASN A 146 29.81 -5.12 -10.75
N PHE A 147 29.47 -5.68 -9.60
CA PHE A 147 28.21 -6.39 -9.35
C PHE A 147 27.16 -5.50 -8.69
N GLY A 148 27.43 -4.20 -8.54
CA GLY A 148 26.52 -3.23 -7.94
C GLY A 148 25.23 -3.01 -8.71
N SER A 149 24.35 -2.25 -8.09
CA SER A 149 22.99 -1.94 -8.53
C SER A 149 22.95 -0.91 -9.66
N SER A 150 23.94 -0.03 -9.74
CA SER A 150 23.96 1.14 -10.63
C SER A 150 23.55 0.83 -12.06
N GLY A 151 22.46 1.47 -12.52
CA GLY A 151 21.91 1.30 -13.87
C GLY A 151 21.28 -0.06 -14.17
N ARG A 152 21.10 -0.94 -13.17
CA ARG A 152 20.59 -2.31 -13.38
C ARG A 152 19.08 -2.45 -13.22
N TYR A 153 18.42 -1.46 -12.63
CA TYR A 153 16.97 -1.36 -12.57
C TYR A 153 16.55 0.12 -12.63
N PRO A 154 15.30 0.44 -12.98
CA PRO A 154 14.83 1.82 -13.03
C PRO A 154 14.91 2.48 -11.65
N GLY A 155 15.57 3.65 -11.57
CA GLY A 155 15.75 4.40 -10.32
C GLY A 155 16.85 3.87 -9.41
N ALA A 156 17.75 3.00 -9.91
CA ALA A 156 18.96 2.61 -9.18
C ALA A 156 19.83 3.84 -8.90
N SER A 157 20.28 4.00 -7.65
CA SER A 157 21.15 5.08 -7.21
C SER A 157 22.62 4.86 -7.68
N GLY A 158 23.60 5.29 -6.91
CA GLY A 158 25.02 5.25 -7.29
C GLY A 158 25.64 3.85 -7.34
N ALA A 159 26.81 3.71 -6.74
CA ALA A 159 27.61 2.48 -6.90
C ALA A 159 27.61 1.58 -5.67
N ASN A 160 27.26 2.10 -4.51
CA ASN A 160 27.26 1.35 -3.27
C ASN A 160 26.01 0.46 -3.15
N TYR A 161 26.15 -0.63 -2.44
CA TYR A 161 25.06 -1.53 -2.09
C TYR A 161 25.40 -2.35 -0.86
N VAL A 162 24.41 -2.85 -0.14
CA VAL A 162 24.57 -3.76 0.99
C VAL A 162 24.76 -5.18 0.49
N ARG A 163 25.77 -5.87 1.01
CA ARG A 163 25.98 -7.32 0.80
C ARG A 163 26.02 -8.04 2.13
N ILE A 164 25.17 -9.05 2.27
CA ILE A 164 25.13 -9.96 3.43
C ILE A 164 25.59 -11.34 2.97
N TRP A 165 26.60 -11.91 3.63
CA TRP A 165 27.09 -13.27 3.35
C TRP A 165 26.19 -14.35 3.98
N PHE A 166 26.39 -15.60 3.60
CA PHE A 166 25.58 -16.73 4.07
C PHE A 166 26.16 -17.48 5.28
N ASP A 167 27.34 -17.13 5.80
CA ASP A 167 28.03 -17.88 6.83
C ASP A 167 27.93 -17.21 8.22
N ASN A 168 27.92 -18.03 9.28
CA ASN A 168 28.00 -17.57 10.67
C ASN A 168 26.85 -16.68 11.17
N GLY A 169 25.59 -17.02 10.83
CA GLY A 169 24.40 -16.31 11.31
C GLY A 169 24.30 -14.87 10.80
N PRO A 170 24.32 -14.68 9.49
CA PRO A 170 24.32 -13.35 8.87
C PRO A 170 22.98 -12.66 9.00
N TYR A 171 22.99 -11.34 9.19
CA TYR A 171 21.81 -10.50 9.14
C TYR A 171 22.16 -9.04 8.94
N PHE A 172 21.17 -8.27 8.54
CA PHE A 172 21.20 -6.80 8.56
C PHE A 172 19.87 -6.29 9.12
N ILE A 173 19.92 -5.36 10.04
CA ILE A 173 18.75 -4.77 10.67
C ILE A 173 18.81 -3.25 10.53
N VAL A 174 17.73 -2.66 10.03
CA VAL A 174 17.42 -1.25 10.19
C VAL A 174 16.61 -1.12 11.48
N ASN A 175 17.14 -0.40 12.46
CA ASN A 175 16.50 -0.22 13.76
C ASN A 175 15.83 1.14 13.84
N ASP A 176 14.71 1.21 14.56
CA ASP A 176 14.11 2.45 15.07
C ASP A 176 13.60 3.42 13.99
N ILE A 177 13.03 2.94 12.88
CA ILE A 177 12.30 3.82 11.96
C ILE A 177 11.06 4.34 12.70
N ALA A 178 11.00 5.66 12.94
CA ALA A 178 9.87 6.27 13.64
C ALA A 178 8.62 6.30 12.75
N LEU A 179 7.47 5.92 13.32
CA LEU A 179 6.16 5.96 12.67
C LEU A 179 5.20 6.88 13.45
N THR A 180 4.19 7.39 12.76
CA THR A 180 3.02 8.08 13.33
C THR A 180 1.82 7.12 13.43
N PRO A 181 0.78 7.43 14.24
CA PRO A 181 -0.36 6.52 14.45
C PRO A 181 -1.15 6.18 13.19
N ASP A 182 -1.12 7.03 12.19
CA ASP A 182 -1.81 6.89 10.90
C ASP A 182 -0.98 6.14 9.85
N GLN A 183 0.30 5.91 10.09
CA GLN A 183 1.19 5.17 9.19
C GLN A 183 1.07 3.66 9.42
N VAL A 184 -0.06 3.07 9.11
CA VAL A 184 -0.33 1.63 9.22
C VAL A 184 -0.29 0.91 7.87
N ASP A 185 -0.66 1.56 6.79
CA ASP A 185 -0.58 1.04 5.43
C ASP A 185 0.73 1.49 4.78
N LEU A 186 1.60 0.54 4.53
CA LEU A 186 3.01 0.78 4.22
C LEU A 186 3.46 -0.01 2.99
N THR A 187 4.41 0.58 2.27
CA THR A 187 5.14 -0.07 1.17
C THR A 187 6.64 -0.08 1.48
N LEU A 188 7.24 -1.28 1.51
CA LEU A 188 8.69 -1.46 1.54
C LEU A 188 9.19 -1.73 0.12
N SER A 189 10.12 -0.94 -0.37
CA SER A 189 10.73 -1.13 -1.68
C SER A 189 12.25 -1.06 -1.63
N LEU A 190 12.91 -1.81 -2.50
CA LEU A 190 14.37 -1.86 -2.60
C LEU A 190 14.80 -2.40 -3.97
N GLY A 191 16.00 -2.09 -4.39
CA GLY A 191 16.70 -2.85 -5.41
C GLY A 191 17.23 -4.13 -4.79
N ALA A 192 16.95 -5.30 -5.37
CA ALA A 192 17.37 -6.59 -4.85
C ALA A 192 17.96 -7.48 -5.93
N SER A 193 18.96 -8.28 -5.56
CA SER A 193 19.53 -9.30 -6.43
C SER A 193 19.43 -10.70 -5.80
N PHE A 194 18.30 -10.99 -5.16
CA PHE A 194 18.00 -12.25 -4.51
C PHE A 194 16.52 -12.63 -4.70
N THR A 195 16.23 -13.91 -4.73
CA THR A 195 14.86 -14.42 -4.76
C THR A 195 14.27 -14.45 -3.35
N ALA A 196 12.95 -14.56 -3.23
CA ALA A 196 12.29 -14.67 -1.92
C ALA A 196 12.73 -15.93 -1.11
N ALA A 197 13.29 -16.93 -1.78
CA ALA A 197 13.85 -18.12 -1.13
C ALA A 197 15.27 -17.89 -0.57
N ASP A 198 15.99 -16.88 -1.06
CA ASP A 198 17.37 -16.62 -0.67
C ASP A 198 17.50 -15.68 0.55
N CYS A 199 16.43 -14.95 0.89
CA CYS A 199 16.44 -14.01 2.00
C CYS A 199 15.07 -13.95 2.68
N LEU A 200 15.04 -13.93 4.01
CA LEU A 200 13.85 -13.52 4.76
C LEU A 200 13.87 -12.02 4.93
N ILE A 201 12.70 -11.39 4.77
CA ILE A 201 12.44 -10.03 5.23
C ILE A 201 11.45 -10.13 6.38
N GLU A 202 11.84 -9.58 7.52
CA GLU A 202 11.08 -9.68 8.76
C GLU A 202 10.92 -8.28 9.36
N LEU A 203 9.76 -8.03 9.95
CA LEU A 203 9.41 -6.79 10.62
C LEU A 203 9.24 -7.02 12.12
N SER A 204 9.51 -5.98 12.90
CA SER A 204 9.29 -5.99 14.34
C SER A 204 8.88 -4.59 14.81
N GLY A 205 8.04 -4.52 15.85
CA GLY A 205 7.67 -3.28 16.52
C GLY A 205 8.53 -2.98 17.75
N ASP A 206 9.35 -3.94 18.22
CA ASP A 206 10.14 -3.83 19.47
C ASP A 206 11.58 -4.34 19.35
N GLY A 207 11.97 -4.82 18.17
CA GLY A 207 13.28 -5.42 17.91
C GLY A 207 13.47 -6.83 18.49
N SER A 208 12.45 -7.41 19.12
CA SER A 208 12.52 -8.70 19.81
C SER A 208 11.61 -9.75 19.17
N TYR A 209 10.36 -9.39 18.90
CA TYR A 209 9.38 -10.24 18.22
C TYR A 209 9.37 -9.92 16.72
N TRP A 210 9.65 -10.93 15.88
CA TRP A 210 9.83 -10.76 14.45
C TRP A 210 8.76 -11.50 13.67
N GLN A 211 8.11 -10.79 12.73
CA GLN A 211 7.14 -11.34 11.79
C GLN A 211 7.69 -11.29 10.38
N ARG A 212 7.66 -12.43 9.71
CA ARG A 212 8.02 -12.53 8.30
C ARG A 212 6.93 -11.88 7.46
N ILE A 213 7.36 -11.14 6.42
CA ILE A 213 6.48 -10.70 5.34
C ILE A 213 6.74 -11.53 4.08
N ASP A 214 5.67 -11.83 3.35
CA ASP A 214 5.76 -12.49 2.07
C ASP A 214 5.97 -11.45 0.97
N TYR A 215 6.92 -11.70 0.08
CA TYR A 215 7.26 -10.79 -1.01
C TYR A 215 7.72 -11.58 -2.25
N THR A 216 7.70 -10.91 -3.40
CA THR A 216 8.31 -11.43 -4.61
C THR A 216 9.71 -10.83 -4.74
N GLY A 217 10.73 -11.65 -4.63
CA GLY A 217 12.12 -11.25 -4.84
C GLY A 217 12.43 -10.99 -6.33
N SER A 218 13.71 -10.77 -6.64
CA SER A 218 14.13 -10.74 -8.04
C SER A 218 13.90 -12.12 -8.70
N ARG A 219 13.73 -12.12 -10.02
CA ARG A 219 13.42 -13.34 -10.81
C ARG A 219 14.48 -14.44 -10.70
N ALA A 220 15.70 -14.06 -10.35
CA ALA A 220 16.80 -14.99 -10.15
C ALA A 220 17.90 -14.36 -9.28
N TYR A 221 18.67 -15.22 -8.64
CA TYR A 221 19.87 -14.82 -7.91
C TYR A 221 20.86 -14.06 -8.83
N ASN A 222 21.50 -13.01 -8.31
CA ASN A 222 22.38 -12.08 -9.03
C ASN A 222 21.73 -11.26 -10.17
N ILE A 223 20.43 -11.27 -10.29
CA ILE A 223 19.71 -10.39 -11.19
C ILE A 223 19.10 -9.26 -10.37
N TRP A 224 19.52 -8.03 -10.61
CA TRP A 224 18.99 -6.86 -9.94
C TRP A 224 17.62 -6.49 -10.50
N GLU A 225 16.66 -6.34 -9.61
CA GLU A 225 15.31 -5.84 -9.92
C GLU A 225 14.82 -4.94 -8.78
N ARG A 226 13.97 -3.97 -9.11
CA ARG A 226 13.21 -3.24 -8.10
C ARG A 226 12.12 -4.17 -7.59
N ILE A 227 12.09 -4.40 -6.29
CA ILE A 227 11.02 -5.15 -5.64
C ILE A 227 10.26 -4.23 -4.70
N SER A 228 8.99 -4.56 -4.48
CA SER A 228 8.09 -3.82 -3.60
C SER A 228 7.16 -4.78 -2.90
N VAL A 229 6.82 -4.49 -1.66
CA VAL A 229 5.86 -5.27 -0.88
C VAL A 229 4.98 -4.33 -0.05
N ASP A 230 3.67 -4.50 -0.21
CA ASP A 230 2.66 -3.75 0.52
C ASP A 230 2.18 -4.55 1.72
N PHE A 231 2.03 -3.88 2.86
CA PHE A 231 1.57 -4.50 4.10
C PHE A 231 0.80 -3.51 4.97
N THR A 232 -0.05 -4.04 5.84
CA THR A 232 -0.82 -3.29 6.82
C THR A 232 -0.45 -3.74 8.22
N LEU A 233 -0.09 -2.82 9.10
CA LEU A 233 0.13 -3.10 10.51
C LEU A 233 -1.22 -3.33 11.20
N ALA A 234 -1.40 -4.49 11.83
CA ALA A 234 -2.63 -4.80 12.55
C ALA A 234 -2.89 -3.84 13.72
N VAL A 235 -1.81 -3.31 14.30
CA VAL A 235 -1.84 -2.32 15.39
C VAL A 235 -0.78 -1.26 15.11
N PRO A 236 -1.08 0.05 15.25
CA PRO A 236 -0.09 1.10 15.12
C PRO A 236 1.07 0.94 16.11
N VAL A 237 2.30 1.05 15.64
CA VAL A 237 3.52 1.02 16.45
C VAL A 237 4.32 2.29 16.25
N GLN A 238 5.00 2.76 17.30
CA GLN A 238 5.81 3.99 17.26
C GLN A 238 7.12 3.81 16.49
N ARG A 239 7.58 2.56 16.35
CA ARG A 239 8.85 2.22 15.74
C ARG A 239 8.72 0.97 14.89
N LEU A 240 9.42 0.94 13.78
CA LEU A 240 9.54 -0.22 12.92
C LEU A 240 11.01 -0.63 12.81
N PHE A 241 11.24 -1.94 12.92
CA PHE A 241 12.52 -2.58 12.68
C PHE A 241 12.38 -3.49 11.47
N ILE A 242 13.37 -3.49 10.58
CA ILE A 242 13.38 -4.32 9.37
C ILE A 242 14.62 -5.18 9.38
N ARG A 243 14.45 -6.50 9.29
CA ARG A 243 15.56 -7.47 9.28
C ARG A 243 15.62 -8.22 7.97
N PHE A 244 16.81 -8.32 7.43
CA PHE A 244 17.16 -9.15 6.29
C PHE A 244 18.02 -10.32 6.77
N THR A 245 17.56 -11.55 6.54
CA THR A 245 18.25 -12.76 6.97
C THR A 245 18.44 -13.70 5.78
N PRO A 246 19.66 -13.79 5.22
CA PRO A 246 19.97 -14.72 4.14
C PRO A 246 19.62 -16.16 4.49
N GLN A 247 19.13 -16.90 3.49
CA GLN A 247 18.76 -18.31 3.60
C GLN A 247 19.59 -19.15 2.63
N GLY A 248 19.96 -20.32 3.05
CA GLY A 248 20.72 -21.25 2.18
C GLY A 248 22.24 -21.09 2.28
N SER A 249 22.95 -21.45 1.21
CA SER A 249 24.42 -21.50 1.16
C SER A 249 25.00 -20.99 -0.17
N GLN A 250 24.41 -19.91 -0.71
CA GLN A 250 24.92 -19.33 -1.96
C GLN A 250 26.30 -18.72 -1.81
N SER A 251 27.15 -18.83 -2.82
CA SER A 251 28.57 -18.46 -2.73
C SER A 251 28.85 -16.96 -2.64
N TYR A 252 27.86 -16.09 -2.86
CA TYR A 252 28.06 -14.64 -3.04
C TYR A 252 27.21 -13.74 -2.14
N GLY A 253 26.43 -14.30 -1.21
CA GLY A 253 25.56 -13.52 -0.33
C GLY A 253 24.34 -12.90 -1.05
N VAL A 254 23.45 -12.26 -0.30
CA VAL A 254 22.36 -11.45 -0.83
C VAL A 254 22.78 -10.00 -0.93
N ASN A 255 22.33 -9.30 -1.97
CA ASN A 255 22.64 -7.89 -2.16
C ASN A 255 21.34 -7.08 -2.31
N PHE A 256 21.32 -5.90 -1.70
CA PHE A 256 20.22 -4.94 -1.88
C PHE A 256 20.73 -3.50 -1.81
N ASP A 257 19.90 -2.58 -2.30
CA ASP A 257 20.18 -1.16 -2.39
C ASP A 257 18.88 -0.36 -2.41
N ASP A 258 18.94 0.98 -2.30
CA ASP A 258 17.78 1.86 -2.39
C ASP A 258 16.62 1.44 -1.47
N LEU A 259 16.92 1.13 -0.23
CA LEU A 259 15.93 0.69 0.75
C LEU A 259 15.01 1.85 1.13
N LYS A 260 13.70 1.71 0.86
CA LYS A 260 12.71 2.76 1.05
C LYS A 260 11.47 2.22 1.73
N LEU A 261 10.97 2.95 2.72
CA LEU A 261 9.66 2.76 3.35
C LEU A 261 8.79 3.98 3.07
N THR A 262 7.58 3.75 2.58
CA THR A 262 6.61 4.81 2.30
C THR A 262 5.25 4.47 2.90
N THR A 263 4.34 5.44 2.98
CA THR A 263 2.92 5.13 3.02
C THR A 263 2.53 4.40 1.74
N GLY A 264 1.52 3.53 1.80
CA GLY A 264 1.13 2.69 0.68
C GLY A 264 -0.35 2.33 0.71
N PRO A 265 -0.80 1.48 -0.23
CA PRO A 265 -2.21 1.08 -0.32
C PRO A 265 -2.63 0.09 0.77
N GLY A 266 -1.69 -0.40 1.58
CA GLY A 266 -1.92 -1.54 2.45
C GLY A 266 -1.83 -2.88 1.70
N GLY A 267 -1.80 -3.98 2.44
CA GLY A 267 -1.60 -5.29 1.85
C GLY A 267 -1.76 -6.43 2.87
N GLN A 268 -0.81 -7.37 2.88
CA GLN A 268 -0.79 -8.43 3.87
C GLN A 268 -0.78 -7.85 5.29
N THR A 269 -1.66 -8.34 6.16
CA THR A 269 -1.72 -7.87 7.54
C THR A 269 -0.57 -8.46 8.35
N VAL A 270 0.14 -7.61 9.09
CA VAL A 270 1.28 -7.98 9.95
C VAL A 270 0.99 -7.55 11.38
N ASP A 271 0.97 -8.50 12.31
CA ASP A 271 0.82 -8.23 13.74
C ASP A 271 2.20 -8.22 14.41
N LEU A 272 2.70 -7.04 14.69
CA LEU A 272 4.04 -6.85 15.23
C LEU A 272 4.13 -6.97 16.75
N ASP A 273 3.00 -7.04 17.45
CA ASP A 273 2.95 -7.02 18.92
C ASP A 273 3.87 -5.96 19.57
N GLY A 274 3.87 -4.75 19.11
CA GLY A 274 4.85 -3.68 19.39
C GLY A 274 5.26 -3.43 20.86
N GLY A 275 4.83 -4.25 21.83
CA GLY A 275 5.20 -4.15 23.23
C GLY A 275 5.03 -2.75 23.80
N ASP A 276 6.08 -2.20 24.42
CA ASP A 276 6.09 -0.84 25.00
C ASP A 276 6.08 0.29 23.93
N TYR A 277 6.26 -0.06 22.65
CA TYR A 277 6.24 0.88 21.51
C TYR A 277 4.91 0.93 20.78
N ARG A 278 3.85 0.33 21.30
CA ARG A 278 2.49 0.57 20.81
C ARG A 278 2.07 2.01 21.10
N PHE A 279 1.31 2.58 20.19
CA PHE A 279 0.58 3.80 20.54
C PHE A 279 -0.49 3.46 21.58
N PRO A 280 -0.70 4.32 22.62
CA PRO A 280 -1.81 4.12 23.52
C PRO A 280 -3.14 4.12 22.74
N GLU A 281 -4.07 3.25 23.13
CA GLU A 281 -5.42 3.24 22.57
C GLU A 281 -6.05 4.63 22.75
N LEU A 282 -6.61 5.19 21.67
CA LEU A 282 -7.26 6.52 21.64
C LEU A 282 -8.63 6.46 22.30
#